data_6ca1ef20505d3a61507dc6583f951e37
#
_entry.id   6ca1ef20505d3a61507dc6583f951e37
#
_cell.length_a   1.000
_cell.length_b   1.000
_cell.length_c   1.000
_cell.angle_alpha   90.00
_cell.angle_beta   90.00
_cell.angle_gamma   90.00
#
_symmetry.space_group_name_H-M   'P 1'
#
loop_
_entity.id
_entity.type
_entity.pdbx_description
1 polymer ?
#
loop_
_entity_poly.entity_id
_entity_poly.type
_entity_poly.pdbx_seq_one_letter_code
_entity_poly.pdbx_strand_id
1 'polypeptide(L)'
;STFDSSQKKDIEHKVEDSDADPRAMLEVAAEDAHNTYPISPLEAAKAIFSGIENKDFYIFTHKGYKRQLEEISTEYLQAFDQAMYQ
;
A
#
# COMPACT_ATOMS: atom_id res chain seq x y z
N SER A 1 6.82 -5.71 -12.87
CA SER A 1 6.30 -4.99 -11.70
C SER A 1 5.05 -4.21 -12.07
N THR A 2 4.18 -4.01 -11.10
CA THR A 2 2.89 -3.35 -11.33
C THR A 2 3.06 -1.82 -11.47
N PHE A 3 4.03 -1.24 -10.78
CA PHE A 3 4.29 0.20 -10.80
C PHE A 3 5.75 0.49 -11.10
N ASP A 4 6.01 1.56 -11.86
CA ASP A 4 7.35 2.11 -12.00
C ASP A 4 7.58 3.20 -10.94
N SER A 5 8.76 3.81 -10.94
CA SER A 5 9.12 4.82 -9.94
C SER A 5 8.24 6.06 -9.98
N SER A 6 7.81 6.49 -11.17
CA SER A 6 6.93 7.65 -11.30
C SER A 6 5.55 7.38 -10.71
N GLN A 7 5.02 6.20 -10.96
CA GLN A 7 3.71 5.79 -10.44
C GLN A 7 3.72 5.69 -8.92
N LYS A 8 4.80 5.17 -8.34
CA LYS A 8 4.98 5.09 -6.89
C LYS A 8 5.03 6.48 -6.27
N LYS A 9 5.69 7.43 -6.89
CA LYS A 9 5.76 8.81 -6.41
C LYS A 9 4.40 9.48 -6.44
N ASP A 10 3.60 9.22 -7.46
CA ASP A 10 2.25 9.77 -7.55
C ASP A 10 1.36 9.27 -6.41
N ILE A 11 1.47 7.99 -6.08
CA ILE A 11 0.74 7.41 -4.96
C ILE A 11 1.19 8.04 -3.65
N GLU A 12 2.50 8.19 -3.44
CA GLU A 12 3.04 8.84 -2.25
C GLU A 12 2.56 10.28 -2.09
N HIS A 13 2.48 11.03 -3.19
CA HIS A 13 2.01 12.41 -3.16
C HIS A 13 0.59 12.51 -2.62
N LYS A 14 -0.26 11.57 -2.96
CA LYS A 14 -1.64 11.57 -2.50
C LYS A 14 -1.77 11.31 -1.01
N VAL A 15 -0.84 10.58 -0.42
CA VAL A 15 -0.87 10.28 1.01
C VAL A 15 0.04 11.20 1.82
N GLU A 16 0.92 11.98 1.16
CA GLU A 16 1.91 12.80 1.82
C GLU A 16 1.31 13.88 2.72
N ASP A 17 0.24 14.52 2.26
CA ASP A 17 -0.43 15.59 2.99
C ASP A 17 -1.40 15.07 4.05
N SER A 18 -1.51 13.76 4.19
CA SER A 18 -2.42 13.15 5.13
C SER A 18 -1.76 13.07 6.52
N ASP A 19 -2.45 13.56 7.53
CA ASP A 19 -2.07 13.33 8.93
C ASP A 19 -2.61 11.99 9.46
N ALA A 20 -3.07 11.14 8.56
CA ALA A 20 -3.68 9.88 8.90
C ALA A 20 -2.66 8.89 9.48
N ASP A 21 -3.16 7.92 10.21
CA ASP A 21 -2.32 6.85 10.72
C ASP A 21 -1.87 5.92 9.57
N PRO A 22 -0.94 4.98 9.85
CA PRO A 22 -0.42 4.10 8.80
C PRO A 22 -1.50 3.29 8.08
N ARG A 23 -2.53 2.85 8.80
CA ARG A 23 -3.63 2.07 8.20
C ARG A 23 -4.40 2.89 7.18
N ALA A 24 -4.77 4.13 7.54
CA ALA A 24 -5.49 5.02 6.64
C ALA A 24 -4.64 5.38 5.43
N MET A 25 -3.35 5.61 5.61
CA MET A 25 -2.44 5.88 4.50
C MET A 25 -2.36 4.73 3.52
N LEU A 26 -2.30 3.51 4.02
CA LEU A 26 -2.29 2.31 3.18
C LEU A 26 -3.60 2.15 2.43
N GLU A 27 -4.72 2.40 3.07
CA GLU A 27 -6.04 2.30 2.44
C GLU A 27 -6.17 3.29 1.29
N VAL A 28 -5.74 4.54 1.50
CA VAL A 28 -5.75 5.56 0.46
C VAL A 28 -4.85 5.15 -0.70
N ALA A 29 -3.64 4.68 -0.40
CA ALA A 29 -2.69 4.26 -1.44
C ALA A 29 -3.23 3.08 -2.25
N ALA A 30 -3.79 2.08 -1.59
CA ALA A 30 -4.32 0.89 -2.26
C ALA A 30 -5.54 1.24 -3.11
N GLU A 31 -6.43 2.08 -2.59
CA GLU A 31 -7.61 2.52 -3.34
C GLU A 31 -7.21 3.33 -4.56
N ASP A 32 -6.25 4.24 -4.41
CA ASP A 32 -5.76 5.02 -5.54
C ASP A 32 -5.15 4.13 -6.62
N ALA A 33 -4.34 3.17 -6.23
CA ALA A 33 -3.72 2.25 -7.16
C ALA A 33 -4.75 1.41 -7.90
N HIS A 34 -5.75 0.90 -7.19
CA HIS A 34 -6.83 0.12 -7.77
C HIS A 34 -7.66 0.95 -8.78
N ASN A 35 -7.94 2.21 -8.44
CA ASN A 35 -8.74 3.07 -9.30
C ASN A 35 -7.99 3.61 -10.51
N THR A 36 -6.67 3.77 -10.38
CA THR A 36 -5.84 4.36 -11.43
C THR A 36 -5.31 3.32 -12.43
N TYR A 37 -5.05 2.10 -11.97
CA TYR A 37 -4.46 1.04 -12.77
C TYR A 37 -5.41 -0.15 -12.87
N PRO A 38 -5.36 -0.91 -13.97
CA PRO A 38 -6.27 -2.04 -14.16
C PRO A 38 -5.84 -3.27 -13.35
N ILE A 39 -5.83 -3.14 -12.03
CA ILE A 39 -5.44 -4.20 -11.11
C ILE A 39 -6.52 -4.38 -10.05
N SER A 40 -6.61 -5.59 -9.49
CA SER A 40 -7.56 -5.88 -8.42
C SER A 40 -7.12 -5.20 -7.11
N PRO A 41 -8.03 -5.03 -6.15
CA PRO A 41 -7.65 -4.51 -4.83
C PRO A 41 -6.55 -5.32 -4.16
N LEU A 42 -6.58 -6.65 -4.29
CA LEU A 42 -5.55 -7.51 -3.72
C LEU A 42 -4.20 -7.28 -4.38
N GLU A 43 -4.17 -7.18 -5.70
CA GLU A 43 -2.93 -6.89 -6.43
C GLU A 43 -2.37 -5.53 -6.05
N ALA A 44 -3.24 -4.53 -5.90
CA ALA A 44 -2.82 -3.19 -5.48
C ALA A 44 -2.19 -3.24 -4.08
N ALA A 45 -2.82 -3.94 -3.15
CA ALA A 45 -2.29 -4.07 -1.79
C ALA A 45 -0.95 -4.78 -1.78
N LYS A 46 -0.83 -5.90 -2.50
CA LYS A 46 0.44 -6.64 -2.58
C LYS A 46 1.56 -5.81 -3.17
N ALA A 47 1.28 -5.04 -4.22
CA ALA A 47 2.29 -4.20 -4.85
C ALA A 47 2.78 -3.11 -3.91
N ILE A 48 1.88 -2.50 -3.15
CA ILE A 48 2.25 -1.45 -2.20
C ILE A 48 3.07 -2.03 -1.06
N PHE A 49 2.66 -3.15 -0.47
CA PHE A 49 3.41 -3.77 0.62
C PHE A 49 4.80 -4.21 0.16
N SER A 50 4.90 -4.78 -1.03
CA SER A 50 6.17 -5.18 -1.63
C SER A 50 7.08 -3.97 -1.84
N GLY A 51 6.52 -2.88 -2.31
CA GLY A 51 7.25 -1.63 -2.50
C GLY A 51 7.77 -1.06 -1.19
N ILE A 52 6.98 -1.15 -0.12
CA ILE A 52 7.41 -0.69 1.20
C ILE A 52 8.60 -1.54 1.70
N GLU A 53 8.52 -2.87 1.57
CA GLU A 53 9.61 -3.77 1.95
C GLU A 53 10.89 -3.48 1.18
N ASN A 54 10.77 -3.14 -0.09
CA ASN A 54 11.89 -2.82 -0.96
C ASN A 54 12.33 -1.36 -0.85
N LYS A 55 11.73 -0.58 0.04
CA LYS A 55 12.01 0.84 0.27
C LYS A 55 11.72 1.72 -0.94
N ASP A 56 10.80 1.28 -1.78
CA ASP A 56 10.37 2.05 -2.95
C ASP A 56 9.42 3.19 -2.59
N PHE A 57 8.73 3.06 -1.45
CA PHE A 57 7.84 4.09 -0.93
C PHE A 57 8.53 4.82 0.21
N TYR A 58 9.08 5.99 -0.11
CA TYR A 58 9.91 6.76 0.81
C TYR A 58 9.15 7.23 2.05
N ILE A 59 7.93 7.72 1.87
CA ILE A 59 7.18 8.30 2.98
C ILE A 59 6.84 7.26 4.06
N PHE A 60 6.53 6.04 3.66
CA PHE A 60 6.21 4.99 4.61
C PHE A 60 7.44 4.53 5.38
N THR A 61 8.60 4.47 4.72
CA THR A 61 9.83 4.05 5.38
C THR A 61 10.43 5.15 6.24
N HIS A 62 10.36 6.41 5.77
CA HIS A 62 10.95 7.56 6.44
C HIS A 62 10.25 7.88 7.76
N LYS A 63 8.94 7.74 7.83
CA LYS A 63 8.17 8.04 9.05
C LYS A 63 8.29 6.96 10.14
N GLY A 64 9.04 5.90 9.89
CA GLY A 64 9.26 4.88 10.89
C GLY A 64 8.07 3.96 11.13
N TYR A 65 7.19 3.84 10.17
CA TYR A 65 5.98 3.02 10.28
C TYR A 65 6.17 1.56 9.88
N LYS A 66 7.41 1.15 9.61
CA LYS A 66 7.69 -0.18 9.05
C LYS A 66 7.04 -1.31 9.86
N ARG A 67 7.19 -1.27 11.19
CA ARG A 67 6.64 -2.31 12.05
C ARG A 67 5.12 -2.35 12.00
N GLN A 68 4.49 -1.19 12.11
CA GLN A 68 3.04 -1.07 12.03
C GLN A 68 2.53 -1.55 10.68
N LEU A 69 3.24 -1.20 9.60
CA LEU A 69 2.87 -1.60 8.25
C LEU A 69 2.97 -3.09 8.04
N GLU A 70 3.97 -3.75 8.63
CA GLU A 70 4.10 -5.19 8.56
C GLU A 70 2.92 -5.90 9.23
N GLU A 71 2.51 -5.42 10.40
CA GLU A 71 1.35 -5.96 11.11
C GLU A 71 0.07 -5.76 10.30
N ILE A 72 -0.14 -4.57 9.76
CA ILE A 72 -1.32 -4.25 8.95
C ILE A 72 -1.34 -5.09 7.67
N SER A 73 -0.18 -5.25 7.02
CA SER A 73 -0.12 -6.04 5.79
C SER A 73 -0.48 -7.50 6.03
N THR A 74 -0.06 -8.06 7.16
CA THR A 74 -0.42 -9.43 7.52
C THR A 74 -1.93 -9.58 7.70
N GLU A 75 -2.56 -8.65 8.42
CA GLU A 75 -4.01 -8.65 8.60
C GLU A 75 -4.76 -8.52 7.28
N TYR A 76 -4.29 -7.60 6.43
CA TYR A 76 -4.91 -7.33 5.14
C TYR A 76 -4.88 -8.54 4.24
N LEU A 77 -3.71 -9.17 4.12
CA LEU A 77 -3.56 -10.34 3.26
C LEU A 77 -4.35 -11.53 3.78
N GLN A 78 -4.44 -11.71 5.10
CA GLN A 78 -5.26 -12.76 5.68
C GLN A 78 -6.75 -12.53 5.38
N ALA A 79 -7.20 -11.29 5.49
CA ALA A 79 -8.60 -10.95 5.20
C ALA A 79 -8.95 -11.24 3.74
N PHE A 80 -8.05 -10.91 2.81
CA PHE A 80 -8.25 -11.21 1.40
C PHE A 80 -8.26 -12.72 1.14
N ASP A 81 -7.35 -13.46 1.76
CA ASP A 81 -7.30 -14.91 1.60
C ASP A 81 -8.60 -15.56 2.08
N GLN A 82 -9.10 -15.14 3.24
CA GLN A 82 -10.36 -15.67 3.76
C GLN A 82 -11.53 -15.35 2.83
N ALA A 83 -11.59 -14.15 2.29
CA ALA A 83 -12.65 -13.76 1.36
C ALA A 83 -12.61 -14.58 0.08
N MET A 84 -11.42 -14.95 -0.40
CA MET A 84 -11.28 -15.74 -1.61
C MET A 84 -11.65 -17.20 -1.44
N TYR A 85 -11.56 -17.73 -0.21
CA TYR A 85 -11.86 -19.13 0.06
C TYR A 85 -13.30 -19.38 0.53
N GLN A 86 -14.09 -18.34 0.58
CA GLN A 86 -15.53 -18.43 0.86
C GLN A 86 -16.34 -18.21 -0.44
#